data_64ab4e1c6b46123e2d4ba7232f84392c
#
_entry.id   64ab4e1c6b46123e2d4ba7232f84392c
#
_cell.length_a   1.000
_cell.length_b   1.000
_cell.length_c   1.000
_cell.angle_alpha   90.00
_cell.angle_beta   90.00
_cell.angle_gamma   90.00
#
_symmetry.space_group_name_H-M   'P 1'
#
loop_
_entity.id
_entity.type
_entity.pdbx_description
1 polymer ?
#
loop_
_entity_poly.entity_id
_entity_poly.type
_entity_poly.pdbx_seq_one_letter_code
_entity_poly.pdbx_strand_id
1 'polypeptide(L)'
;MIIAIHQPNYLPWAGYFYKILHSNSFIFLDSVESSKISYVKRTLFKTAKNEKYLTVPVGKKSIPINQILLPEDNKWKIKQLNFLENCLRNKPFFENYFPEFKNIYIENNEKLLSLFNINLIKYILKKLEIKTKTYVSSELECDTGDRNERLVNICKYFDAKIYLSGTGAKQYNDKGLFLENNVEIKYSEFNPNSDLTNYSILHSIFVNGYEKTKELLIEKNINSVSR
;
A
#
# COMPACT_ATOMS: atom_id res chain seq x y z
N MET A 1 -12.89 -17.41 -1.75
CA MET A 1 -11.59 -16.73 -1.60
C MET A 1 -11.83 -15.24 -1.32
N ILE A 2 -10.98 -14.59 -0.50
CA ILE A 2 -10.98 -13.14 -0.24
C ILE A 2 -9.90 -12.49 -1.10
N ILE A 3 -10.25 -11.47 -1.86
CA ILE A 3 -9.31 -10.68 -2.64
C ILE A 3 -9.32 -9.23 -2.18
N ALA A 4 -8.17 -8.59 -2.16
CA ALA A 4 -8.06 -7.16 -1.94
C ALA A 4 -7.38 -6.51 -3.15
N ILE A 5 -7.89 -5.37 -3.58
CA ILE A 5 -7.38 -4.61 -4.71
C ILE A 5 -7.08 -3.20 -4.23
N HIS A 6 -5.89 -2.68 -4.52
CA HIS A 6 -5.52 -1.32 -4.14
C HIS A 6 -4.37 -0.79 -4.98
N GLN A 7 -4.33 0.51 -5.21
CA GLN A 7 -3.21 1.17 -5.88
C GLN A 7 -1.89 0.91 -5.12
N PRO A 8 -0.74 0.80 -5.80
CA PRO A 8 0.57 0.64 -5.16
C PRO A 8 1.01 1.95 -4.49
N ASN A 9 0.62 2.14 -3.23
CA ASN A 9 0.93 3.35 -2.48
C ASN A 9 2.42 3.44 -2.12
N TYR A 10 2.95 4.67 -2.06
CA TYR A 10 4.31 4.94 -1.64
C TYR A 10 4.46 4.82 -0.12
N LEU A 11 5.30 3.89 0.35
CA LEU A 11 5.55 3.61 1.77
C LEU A 11 4.25 3.63 2.61
N PRO A 12 3.31 2.69 2.34
CA PRO A 12 1.94 2.77 2.87
C PRO A 12 1.87 2.72 4.40
N TRP A 13 0.73 3.13 4.94
CA TRP A 13 0.39 3.03 6.36
C TRP A 13 -0.02 1.61 6.78
N ALA A 14 -0.12 1.37 8.08
CA ALA A 14 -0.40 0.04 8.64
C ALA A 14 -1.70 -0.61 8.11
N GLY A 15 -2.76 0.18 7.90
CA GLY A 15 -4.04 -0.32 7.35
C GLY A 15 -3.95 -0.89 5.93
N TYR A 16 -2.96 -0.50 5.16
CA TYR A 16 -2.67 -1.10 3.86
C TYR A 16 -2.16 -2.53 4.02
N PHE A 17 -1.22 -2.76 4.94
CA PHE A 17 -0.65 -4.08 5.23
C PHE A 17 -1.65 -4.98 5.96
N TYR A 18 -2.49 -4.41 6.84
CA TYR A 18 -3.62 -5.11 7.44
C TYR A 18 -4.53 -5.70 6.35
N LYS A 19 -4.89 -4.91 5.33
CA LYS A 19 -5.72 -5.39 4.23
C LYS A 19 -5.05 -6.50 3.42
N ILE A 20 -3.74 -6.42 3.17
CA ILE A 20 -2.98 -7.49 2.53
C ILE A 20 -3.01 -8.76 3.38
N LEU A 21 -2.73 -8.66 4.67
CA LEU A 21 -2.68 -9.79 5.61
C LEU A 21 -4.03 -10.55 5.67
N HIS A 22 -5.15 -9.83 5.57
CA HIS A 22 -6.50 -10.39 5.67
C HIS A 22 -7.12 -10.76 4.31
N SER A 23 -6.30 -10.88 3.28
CA SER A 23 -6.72 -11.37 1.95
C SER A 23 -5.93 -12.62 1.54
N ASN A 24 -6.55 -13.49 0.73
CA ASN A 24 -5.86 -14.63 0.12
C ASN A 24 -4.96 -14.19 -1.03
N SER A 25 -5.39 -13.15 -1.76
CA SER A 25 -4.64 -12.53 -2.84
C SER A 25 -4.81 -11.02 -2.81
N PHE A 26 -3.73 -10.31 -3.14
CA PHE A 26 -3.72 -8.85 -3.21
C PHE A 26 -3.27 -8.38 -4.59
N ILE A 27 -4.07 -7.51 -5.21
CA ILE A 27 -3.79 -6.97 -6.54
C ILE A 27 -3.37 -5.51 -6.42
N PHE A 28 -2.16 -5.20 -6.90
CA PHE A 28 -1.71 -3.84 -7.10
C PHE A 28 -2.39 -3.25 -8.33
N LEU A 29 -3.35 -2.38 -8.13
CA LEU A 29 -4.12 -1.72 -9.19
C LEU A 29 -3.31 -0.54 -9.76
N ASP A 30 -2.48 -0.79 -10.74
CA ASP A 30 -1.56 0.18 -11.34
C ASP A 30 -1.98 0.70 -12.72
N SER A 31 -2.97 0.07 -13.34
CA SER A 31 -3.51 0.43 -14.66
C SER A 31 -4.41 1.67 -14.66
N VAL A 32 -4.87 2.09 -13.46
CA VAL A 32 -5.80 3.23 -13.33
C VAL A 32 -5.06 4.56 -13.18
N GLU A 33 -5.76 5.64 -13.49
CA GLU A 33 -5.20 6.98 -13.34
C GLU A 33 -4.89 7.35 -11.88
N SER A 34 -3.76 8.00 -11.69
CA SER A 34 -3.36 8.57 -10.42
C SER A 34 -3.96 9.97 -10.25
N SER A 35 -4.69 10.21 -9.17
CA SER A 35 -5.13 11.56 -8.82
C SER A 35 -3.93 12.49 -8.49
N LYS A 36 -4.15 13.80 -8.54
CA LYS A 36 -3.12 14.81 -8.22
C LYS A 36 -2.58 14.64 -6.79
N ILE A 37 -3.42 14.20 -5.86
CA ILE A 37 -3.12 14.08 -4.42
C ILE A 37 -3.16 12.60 -3.99
N SER A 38 -2.58 11.73 -4.79
CA SER A 38 -2.62 10.29 -4.55
C SER A 38 -1.56 9.84 -3.54
N TYR A 39 -1.92 8.89 -2.68
CA TYR A 39 -0.96 8.16 -1.83
C TYR A 39 0.02 7.28 -2.61
N VAL A 40 -0.19 7.09 -3.90
CA VAL A 40 0.81 6.50 -4.80
C VAL A 40 2.08 7.36 -4.88
N LYS A 41 1.91 8.68 -4.79
CA LYS A 41 3.00 9.67 -4.93
C LYS A 41 3.55 10.18 -3.60
N ARG A 42 2.85 9.95 -2.50
CA ARG A 42 3.22 10.51 -1.19
C ARG A 42 2.76 9.66 -0.02
N THR A 43 3.42 9.85 1.09
CA THR A 43 3.04 9.25 2.38
C THR A 43 3.19 10.27 3.51
N LEU A 44 2.45 10.07 4.59
CA LEU A 44 2.47 10.95 5.76
C LEU A 44 3.49 10.45 6.79
N PHE A 45 4.29 11.36 7.34
CA PHE A 45 5.22 11.12 8.43
C PHE A 45 5.01 12.11 9.57
N LYS A 46 5.22 11.63 10.80
CA LYS A 46 5.35 12.49 11.97
C LYS A 46 6.80 12.95 12.08
N THR A 47 7.01 14.26 12.08
CA THR A 47 8.31 14.88 12.39
C THR A 47 8.35 15.30 13.87
N ALA A 48 9.48 15.80 14.34
CA ALA A 48 9.58 16.31 15.71
C ALA A 48 8.65 17.51 15.98
N LYS A 49 8.28 18.26 14.94
CA LYS A 49 7.48 19.51 15.09
C LYS A 49 6.05 19.37 14.61
N ASN A 50 5.79 18.61 13.54
CA ASN A 50 4.50 18.53 12.88
C ASN A 50 4.38 17.26 12.03
N GLU A 51 3.26 17.12 11.34
CA GLU A 51 3.06 16.11 10.30
C GLU A 51 3.52 16.66 8.95
N LYS A 52 4.14 15.82 8.14
CA LYS A 52 4.63 16.21 6.82
C LYS A 52 4.47 15.09 5.80
N TYR A 53 4.05 15.44 4.59
CA TYR A 53 4.07 14.52 3.47
C TYR A 53 5.47 14.40 2.88
N LEU A 54 5.94 13.15 2.78
CA LEU A 54 7.08 12.78 1.96
C LEU A 54 6.56 12.46 0.56
N THR A 55 6.93 13.25 -0.43
CA THR A 55 6.37 13.18 -1.79
C THR A 55 7.46 12.83 -2.80
N VAL A 56 7.22 11.81 -3.62
CA VAL A 56 8.07 11.47 -4.77
C VAL A 56 7.93 12.58 -5.83
N PRO A 57 9.02 13.14 -6.36
CA PRO A 57 8.99 14.29 -7.26
C PRO A 57 8.64 13.88 -8.70
N VAL A 58 7.43 13.35 -8.89
CA VAL A 58 6.87 13.00 -10.19
C VAL A 58 5.90 14.06 -10.68
N GLY A 59 5.65 14.11 -11.97
CA GLY A 59 4.74 15.07 -12.58
C GLY A 59 3.32 15.04 -11.99
N LYS A 60 2.60 16.17 -12.14
CA LYS A 60 1.22 16.35 -11.65
C LYS A 60 0.15 15.86 -12.63
N LYS A 61 0.53 15.29 -13.77
CA LYS A 61 -0.42 14.80 -14.77
C LYS A 61 -1.22 13.62 -14.21
N SER A 62 -2.52 13.56 -14.57
CA SER A 62 -3.35 12.40 -14.35
C SER A 62 -3.10 11.45 -15.52
N ILE A 63 -2.33 10.41 -15.25
CA ILE A 63 -1.99 9.33 -16.19
C ILE A 63 -2.06 8.01 -15.43
N PRO A 64 -2.17 6.87 -16.12
CA PRO A 64 -2.09 5.56 -15.50
C PRO A 64 -0.85 5.42 -14.62
N ILE A 65 -0.99 4.79 -13.45
CA ILE A 65 0.07 4.69 -12.45
C ILE A 65 1.30 3.96 -13.02
N ASN A 66 1.07 2.93 -13.83
CA ASN A 66 2.09 2.15 -14.52
C ASN A 66 2.82 2.90 -15.65
N GLN A 67 2.46 4.17 -15.91
CA GLN A 67 3.11 5.05 -16.90
C GLN A 67 3.85 6.22 -16.22
N ILE A 68 3.78 6.35 -14.90
CA ILE A 68 4.45 7.44 -14.19
C ILE A 68 5.94 7.13 -14.09
N LEU A 69 6.75 7.94 -14.76
CA LEU A 69 8.21 7.85 -14.70
C LEU A 69 8.76 8.53 -13.45
N LEU A 70 9.75 7.91 -12.85
CA LEU A 70 10.58 8.50 -11.80
C LEU A 70 11.67 9.41 -12.43
N PRO A 71 12.19 10.40 -11.67
CA PRO A 71 13.36 11.15 -12.12
C PRO A 71 14.56 10.24 -12.36
N GLU A 72 15.32 10.52 -13.40
CA GLU A 72 16.50 9.73 -13.80
C GLU A 72 17.64 9.83 -12.79
N ASP A 73 17.80 10.99 -12.16
CA ASP A 73 18.84 11.18 -11.15
C ASP A 73 18.42 10.63 -9.78
N ASN A 74 19.39 10.15 -9.02
CA ASN A 74 19.14 9.62 -7.67
C ASN A 74 19.13 10.68 -6.56
N LYS A 75 19.24 11.97 -6.88
CA LYS A 75 19.27 13.06 -5.87
C LYS A 75 18.00 13.11 -5.05
N TRP A 76 16.86 12.81 -5.67
CA TRP A 76 15.59 12.74 -4.97
C TRP A 76 15.56 11.61 -3.93
N LYS A 77 16.15 10.44 -4.23
CA LYS A 77 16.24 9.32 -3.28
C LYS A 77 17.06 9.70 -2.05
N ILE A 78 18.20 10.38 -2.26
CA ILE A 78 19.04 10.86 -1.16
C ILE A 78 18.27 11.85 -0.27
N LYS A 79 17.53 12.80 -0.86
CA LYS A 79 16.69 13.74 -0.10
C LYS A 79 15.60 13.02 0.70
N GLN A 80 14.98 12.01 0.12
CA GLN A 80 13.96 11.20 0.79
C GLN A 80 14.57 10.43 1.97
N LEU A 81 15.73 9.79 1.77
CA LEU A 81 16.42 9.05 2.82
C LEU A 81 16.87 9.94 3.96
N ASN A 82 17.40 11.14 3.69
CA ASN A 82 17.74 12.11 4.74
C ASN A 82 16.51 12.55 5.54
N PHE A 83 15.35 12.71 4.88
CA PHE A 83 14.10 12.98 5.57
C PHE A 83 13.68 11.81 6.46
N LEU A 84 13.70 10.57 5.94
CA LEU A 84 13.36 9.35 6.68
C LEU A 84 14.29 9.16 7.87
N GLU A 85 15.59 9.33 7.68
CA GLU A 85 16.59 9.27 8.74
C GLU A 85 16.27 10.27 9.87
N ASN A 86 15.98 11.52 9.54
CA ASN A 86 15.60 12.52 10.54
C ASN A 86 14.31 12.19 11.30
N CYS A 87 13.35 11.51 10.67
CA CYS A 87 12.11 11.08 11.32
C CYS A 87 12.27 9.84 12.19
N LEU A 88 13.21 8.96 11.87
CA LEU A 88 13.29 7.61 12.42
C LEU A 88 14.51 7.38 13.33
N ARG A 89 15.58 8.22 13.27
CA ARG A 89 16.85 8.01 13.99
C ARG A 89 16.72 7.80 15.50
N ASN A 90 15.72 8.38 16.12
CA ASN A 90 15.50 8.26 17.57
C ASN A 90 14.56 7.10 17.93
N LYS A 91 14.27 6.19 17.00
CA LYS A 91 13.40 5.03 17.24
C LYS A 91 14.23 3.82 17.65
N PRO A 92 13.69 2.93 18.53
CA PRO A 92 14.41 1.81 19.11
C PRO A 92 15.12 0.90 18.10
N PHE A 93 14.51 0.66 16.94
CA PHE A 93 15.03 -0.25 15.92
C PHE A 93 15.76 0.45 14.77
N PHE A 94 16.13 1.72 14.92
CA PHE A 94 16.75 2.48 13.84
C PHE A 94 18.07 1.86 13.37
N GLU A 95 19.02 1.64 14.28
CA GLU A 95 20.34 1.10 13.95
C GLU A 95 20.28 -0.29 13.32
N ASN A 96 19.26 -1.09 13.72
CA ASN A 96 19.08 -2.45 13.23
C ASN A 96 18.51 -2.50 11.80
N TYR A 97 17.61 -1.57 11.43
CA TYR A 97 16.82 -1.72 10.21
C TYR A 97 17.10 -0.66 9.14
N PHE A 98 17.51 0.55 9.54
CA PHE A 98 17.70 1.64 8.60
C PHE A 98 18.84 1.40 7.58
N PRO A 99 19.99 0.82 7.93
CA PRO A 99 21.05 0.54 6.96
C PRO A 99 20.58 -0.37 5.82
N GLU A 100 19.89 -1.46 6.15
CA GLU A 100 19.34 -2.38 5.14
C GLU A 100 18.25 -1.70 4.30
N PHE A 101 17.31 -1.01 4.94
CA PHE A 101 16.25 -0.28 4.22
C PHE A 101 16.83 0.76 3.27
N LYS A 102 17.85 1.51 3.70
CA LYS A 102 18.55 2.50 2.88
C LYS A 102 19.15 1.87 1.63
N ASN A 103 19.81 0.71 1.76
CA ASN A 103 20.39 0.01 0.62
C ASN A 103 19.30 -0.43 -0.36
N ILE A 104 18.23 -1.09 0.12
CA ILE A 104 17.09 -1.50 -0.71
C ILE A 104 16.46 -0.31 -1.44
N TYR A 105 16.32 0.83 -0.75
CA TYR A 105 15.74 2.04 -1.34
C TYR A 105 16.61 2.65 -2.44
N ILE A 106 17.93 2.70 -2.25
CA ILE A 106 18.89 3.23 -3.25
C ILE A 106 19.00 2.29 -4.43
N GLU A 107 19.13 0.98 -4.18
CA GLU A 107 19.33 -0.05 -5.20
C GLU A 107 18.07 -0.38 -6.01
N ASN A 108 16.92 0.11 -5.59
CA ASN A 108 15.69 -0.01 -6.36
C ASN A 108 15.76 0.86 -7.62
N ASN A 109 16.24 0.30 -8.72
CA ASN A 109 16.52 0.99 -9.99
C ASN A 109 15.34 1.01 -10.96
N GLU A 110 14.13 0.79 -10.46
CA GLU A 110 12.93 0.88 -11.27
C GLU A 110 12.74 2.30 -11.84
N LYS A 111 12.31 2.34 -13.08
CA LYS A 111 12.01 3.60 -13.79
C LYS A 111 10.56 4.04 -13.59
N LEU A 112 9.67 3.09 -13.28
CA LEU A 112 8.25 3.32 -13.08
C LEU A 112 7.93 3.44 -11.59
N LEU A 113 7.13 4.45 -11.23
CA LEU A 113 6.70 4.68 -9.85
C LEU A 113 5.93 3.48 -9.28
N SER A 114 5.08 2.82 -10.10
CA SER A 114 4.34 1.63 -9.67
C SER A 114 5.27 0.52 -9.21
N LEU A 115 6.25 0.14 -10.02
CA LEU A 115 7.20 -0.93 -9.73
C LEU A 115 8.12 -0.56 -8.56
N PHE A 116 8.57 0.70 -8.49
CA PHE A 116 9.35 1.19 -7.35
C PHE A 116 8.58 1.01 -6.02
N ASN A 117 7.32 1.41 -5.99
CA ASN A 117 6.47 1.27 -4.81
C ASN A 117 6.20 -0.21 -4.49
N ILE A 118 5.88 -1.03 -5.50
CA ILE A 118 5.63 -2.47 -5.36
C ILE A 118 6.84 -3.17 -4.75
N ASN A 119 8.06 -2.85 -5.20
CA ASN A 119 9.29 -3.44 -4.66
C ASN A 119 9.49 -3.09 -3.18
N LEU A 120 9.23 -1.83 -2.78
CA LEU A 120 9.29 -1.42 -1.37
C LEU A 120 8.23 -2.12 -0.52
N ILE A 121 6.99 -2.27 -1.05
CA ILE A 121 5.92 -2.99 -0.36
C ILE A 121 6.29 -4.47 -0.21
N LYS A 122 6.77 -5.12 -1.27
CA LYS A 122 7.21 -6.53 -1.24
C LYS A 122 8.36 -6.76 -0.25
N TYR A 123 9.32 -5.83 -0.18
CA TYR A 123 10.37 -5.87 0.84
C TYR A 123 9.78 -5.86 2.26
N ILE A 124 8.86 -4.94 2.54
CA ILE A 124 8.21 -4.85 3.86
C ILE A 124 7.37 -6.11 4.14
N LEU A 125 6.61 -6.63 3.16
CA LEU A 125 5.87 -7.89 3.31
C LEU A 125 6.77 -9.06 3.66
N LYS A 126 7.93 -9.17 3.00
CA LYS A 126 8.95 -10.19 3.30
C LYS A 126 9.45 -10.06 4.74
N LYS A 127 9.76 -8.84 5.20
CA LYS A 127 10.24 -8.57 6.57
C LYS A 127 9.18 -8.83 7.64
N LEU A 128 7.93 -8.56 7.34
CA LEU A 128 6.78 -8.89 8.19
C LEU A 128 6.35 -10.37 8.06
N GLU A 129 7.02 -11.15 7.20
CA GLU A 129 6.64 -12.54 6.88
C GLU A 129 5.16 -12.70 6.50
N ILE A 130 4.60 -11.74 5.77
CA ILE A 130 3.26 -11.81 5.22
C ILE A 130 3.34 -12.56 3.90
N LYS A 131 2.66 -13.71 3.82
CA LYS A 131 2.76 -14.66 2.68
C LYS A 131 1.63 -14.53 1.66
N THR A 132 0.81 -13.49 1.77
CA THR A 132 -0.28 -13.22 0.82
C THR A 132 0.27 -13.13 -0.60
N LYS A 133 -0.34 -13.86 -1.54
CA LYS A 133 0.03 -13.79 -2.96
C LYS A 133 -0.29 -12.42 -3.52
N THR A 134 0.64 -11.85 -4.28
CA THR A 134 0.47 -10.51 -4.86
C THR A 134 0.56 -10.56 -6.39
N TYR A 135 -0.26 -9.75 -7.06
CA TYR A 135 -0.33 -9.64 -8.51
C TYR A 135 -0.35 -8.16 -8.90
N VAL A 136 -0.02 -7.85 -10.16
CA VAL A 136 -0.07 -6.51 -10.72
C VAL A 136 -1.20 -6.47 -11.76
N SER A 137 -2.12 -5.52 -11.65
CA SER A 137 -3.33 -5.52 -12.47
C SER A 137 -3.04 -5.38 -13.97
N SER A 138 -2.07 -4.55 -14.33
CA SER A 138 -1.68 -4.36 -15.74
C SER A 138 -1.07 -5.61 -16.40
N GLU A 139 -0.73 -6.64 -15.63
CA GLU A 139 -0.25 -7.94 -16.12
C GLU A 139 -1.38 -8.98 -16.27
N LEU A 140 -2.62 -8.61 -15.90
CA LEU A 140 -3.78 -9.50 -15.92
C LEU A 140 -4.68 -9.21 -17.14
N GLU A 141 -5.06 -10.25 -17.87
CA GLU A 141 -5.98 -10.14 -19.01
C GLU A 141 -7.37 -9.62 -18.62
N CYS A 142 -7.75 -9.80 -17.36
CA CYS A 142 -9.04 -9.36 -16.81
C CYS A 142 -9.08 -7.88 -16.39
N ASP A 143 -7.98 -7.15 -16.51
CA ASP A 143 -7.90 -5.73 -16.13
C ASP A 143 -8.56 -4.82 -17.21
N THR A 144 -9.87 -4.96 -17.36
CA THR A 144 -10.68 -4.30 -18.39
C THR A 144 -11.98 -3.73 -17.79
N GLY A 145 -12.59 -2.82 -18.50
CA GLY A 145 -13.85 -2.18 -18.11
C GLY A 145 -13.67 -0.86 -17.38
N ASP A 146 -14.78 -0.28 -16.94
CA ASP A 146 -14.78 0.92 -16.12
C ASP A 146 -14.31 0.62 -14.67
N ARG A 147 -14.46 1.57 -13.78
CA ARG A 147 -13.99 1.46 -12.40
C ARG A 147 -14.54 0.24 -11.66
N ASN A 148 -15.86 0.01 -11.66
CA ASN A 148 -16.51 -1.08 -10.91
C ASN A 148 -16.46 -2.39 -11.69
N GLU A 149 -16.66 -2.36 -13.00
CA GLU A 149 -16.53 -3.52 -13.89
C GLU A 149 -15.15 -4.14 -13.78
N ARG A 150 -14.10 -3.34 -13.83
CA ARG A 150 -12.72 -3.77 -13.67
C ARG A 150 -12.50 -4.54 -12.37
N LEU A 151 -12.98 -3.98 -11.24
CA LEU A 151 -12.86 -4.65 -9.94
C LEU A 151 -13.62 -5.99 -9.92
N VAL A 152 -14.81 -6.03 -10.51
CA VAL A 152 -15.60 -7.26 -10.64
C VAL A 152 -14.90 -8.26 -11.55
N ASN A 153 -14.37 -7.83 -12.71
CA ASN A 153 -13.65 -8.69 -13.64
C ASN A 153 -12.42 -9.33 -12.97
N ILE A 154 -11.66 -8.56 -12.20
CA ILE A 154 -10.54 -9.07 -11.41
C ILE A 154 -11.04 -10.08 -10.36
N CYS A 155 -12.13 -9.78 -9.63
CA CYS A 155 -12.69 -10.70 -8.65
C CYS A 155 -13.11 -12.03 -9.30
N LYS A 156 -13.76 -11.99 -10.46
CA LYS A 156 -14.18 -13.18 -11.22
C LYS A 156 -12.98 -14.02 -11.70
N TYR A 157 -11.95 -13.37 -12.22
CA TYR A 157 -10.73 -14.04 -12.68
C TYR A 157 -10.08 -14.91 -11.59
N PHE A 158 -10.16 -14.45 -10.34
CA PHE A 158 -9.64 -15.17 -9.18
C PHE A 158 -10.69 -16.02 -8.43
N ASP A 159 -11.90 -16.20 -8.96
CA ASP A 159 -13.01 -16.89 -8.27
C ASP A 159 -13.27 -16.34 -6.85
N ALA A 160 -13.08 -15.04 -6.67
CA ALA A 160 -13.27 -14.41 -5.38
C ALA A 160 -14.75 -14.32 -5.02
N LYS A 161 -15.08 -14.68 -3.77
CA LYS A 161 -16.42 -14.52 -3.20
C LYS A 161 -16.54 -13.24 -2.38
N ILE A 162 -15.41 -12.70 -1.94
CA ILE A 162 -15.33 -11.49 -1.12
C ILE A 162 -14.29 -10.54 -1.72
N TYR A 163 -14.71 -9.31 -1.97
CA TYR A 163 -13.83 -8.18 -2.26
C TYR A 163 -13.62 -7.36 -0.99
N LEU A 164 -12.40 -7.39 -0.44
CA LEU A 164 -12.04 -6.59 0.73
C LEU A 164 -11.61 -5.19 0.29
N SER A 165 -12.53 -4.24 0.36
CA SER A 165 -12.34 -2.85 -0.03
C SER A 165 -11.85 -1.99 1.15
N GLY A 166 -11.24 -0.84 0.87
CA GLY A 166 -11.01 0.19 1.88
C GLY A 166 -12.28 1.01 2.14
N THR A 167 -12.44 1.52 3.36
CA THR A 167 -13.61 2.34 3.75
C THR A 167 -13.78 3.61 2.89
N GLY A 168 -12.68 4.20 2.43
CA GLY A 168 -12.71 5.37 1.54
C GLY A 168 -13.34 5.13 0.15
N ALA A 169 -13.52 3.86 -0.24
CA ALA A 169 -14.19 3.52 -1.49
C ALA A 169 -15.70 3.26 -1.34
N LYS A 170 -16.24 3.28 -0.10
CA LYS A 170 -17.63 2.88 0.22
C LYS A 170 -18.68 3.61 -0.60
N GLN A 171 -18.48 4.90 -0.85
CA GLN A 171 -19.42 5.73 -1.63
C GLN A 171 -19.30 5.55 -3.15
N TYR A 172 -18.29 4.83 -3.62
CA TYR A 172 -18.00 4.68 -5.05
C TYR A 172 -18.17 3.25 -5.58
N ASN A 173 -18.30 2.27 -4.68
CA ASN A 173 -18.51 0.88 -5.04
C ASN A 173 -19.98 0.66 -5.41
N ASP A 174 -20.23 0.12 -6.59
CA ASP A 174 -21.56 -0.32 -7.02
C ASP A 174 -21.87 -1.71 -6.44
N LYS A 175 -22.54 -1.73 -5.29
CA LYS A 175 -22.88 -2.97 -4.58
C LYS A 175 -23.79 -3.90 -5.41
N GLY A 176 -24.66 -3.33 -6.25
CA GLY A 176 -25.56 -4.09 -7.13
C GLY A 176 -24.75 -4.92 -8.12
N LEU A 177 -23.83 -4.27 -8.84
CA LEU A 177 -22.97 -4.92 -9.83
C LEU A 177 -22.14 -6.06 -9.21
N PHE A 178 -21.58 -5.86 -8.00
CA PHE A 178 -20.84 -6.91 -7.32
C PHE A 178 -21.73 -8.09 -6.94
N LEU A 179 -22.91 -7.82 -6.38
CA LEU A 179 -23.87 -8.86 -5.97
C LEU A 179 -24.37 -9.69 -7.15
N GLU A 180 -24.70 -9.07 -8.27
CA GLU A 180 -25.09 -9.72 -9.54
C GLU A 180 -24.00 -10.69 -10.04
N ASN A 181 -22.74 -10.40 -9.73
CA ASN A 181 -21.59 -11.25 -10.07
C ASN A 181 -21.18 -12.20 -8.94
N ASN A 182 -22.01 -12.39 -7.92
CA ASN A 182 -21.77 -13.29 -6.77
C ASN A 182 -20.52 -12.91 -5.96
N VAL A 183 -20.19 -11.62 -5.85
CA VAL A 183 -19.10 -11.10 -5.05
C VAL A 183 -19.65 -10.21 -3.93
N GLU A 184 -19.37 -10.56 -2.68
CA GLU A 184 -19.69 -9.72 -1.51
C GLU A 184 -18.60 -8.66 -1.32
N ILE A 185 -19.00 -7.39 -1.11
CA ILE A 185 -18.04 -6.34 -0.71
C ILE A 185 -18.00 -6.28 0.81
N LYS A 186 -16.80 -6.50 1.37
CA LYS A 186 -16.51 -6.20 2.78
C LYS A 186 -15.54 -5.03 2.87
N TYR A 187 -15.69 -4.21 3.92
CA TYR A 187 -14.84 -3.05 4.13
C TYR A 187 -13.85 -3.29 5.26
N SER A 188 -12.60 -3.00 4.98
CA SER A 188 -11.53 -3.08 5.97
C SER A 188 -11.62 -1.87 6.91
N GLU A 189 -12.15 -2.08 8.12
CA GLU A 189 -12.26 -1.06 9.17
C GLU A 189 -11.04 -1.09 10.08
N PHE A 190 -9.91 -0.62 9.54
CA PHE A 190 -8.69 -0.49 10.31
C PHE A 190 -8.66 0.84 11.07
N ASN A 191 -8.72 0.76 12.41
CA ASN A 191 -8.61 1.92 13.29
C ASN A 191 -7.18 2.09 13.79
N PRO A 192 -6.45 3.16 13.40
CA PRO A 192 -5.11 3.45 13.91
C PRO A 192 -5.10 3.62 15.44
N ASN A 193 -3.95 3.35 16.05
CA ASN A 193 -3.68 3.60 17.47
C ASN A 193 -2.23 4.10 17.64
N SER A 194 -1.71 4.14 18.88
CA SER A 194 -0.35 4.57 19.15
C SER A 194 0.73 3.71 18.49
N ASP A 195 0.47 2.40 18.36
CA ASP A 195 1.43 1.41 17.86
C ASP A 195 1.33 1.21 16.35
N LEU A 196 0.10 1.24 15.82
CA LEU A 196 -0.21 1.15 14.39
C LEU A 196 -0.88 2.45 13.94
N THR A 197 -0.07 3.41 13.57
CA THR A 197 -0.51 4.78 13.25
C THR A 197 -1.04 4.90 11.82
N ASN A 198 -1.64 6.06 11.52
CA ASN A 198 -2.00 6.46 10.15
C ASN A 198 -0.81 7.00 9.31
N TYR A 199 0.38 7.05 9.90
CA TYR A 199 1.62 7.34 9.16
C TYR A 199 2.11 6.12 8.38
N SER A 200 3.16 6.30 7.59
CA SER A 200 3.85 5.16 6.98
C SER A 200 4.09 4.03 7.99
N ILE A 201 3.93 2.79 7.57
CA ILE A 201 4.19 1.61 8.42
C ILE A 201 5.62 1.58 8.96
N LEU A 202 6.56 2.25 8.28
CA LEU A 202 7.93 2.37 8.78
C LEU A 202 7.96 2.98 10.18
N HIS A 203 7.05 3.91 10.49
CA HIS A 203 6.96 4.47 11.85
C HIS A 203 6.70 3.37 12.89
N SER A 204 5.73 2.48 12.63
CA SER A 204 5.38 1.38 13.52
C SER A 204 6.52 0.33 13.59
N ILE A 205 7.12 -0.02 12.46
CA ILE A 205 8.22 -0.97 12.38
C ILE A 205 9.44 -0.48 13.18
N PHE A 206 9.81 0.79 13.03
CA PHE A 206 10.98 1.33 13.73
C PHE A 206 10.75 1.56 15.23
N VAL A 207 9.48 1.61 15.67
CA VAL A 207 9.12 1.67 17.12
C VAL A 207 9.01 0.29 17.73
N ASN A 208 8.35 -0.67 17.07
CA ASN A 208 7.94 -1.95 17.64
C ASN A 208 8.78 -3.15 17.16
N GLY A 209 9.53 -2.98 16.07
CA GLY A 209 10.17 -4.09 15.34
C GLY A 209 9.20 -4.79 14.38
N TYR A 210 9.75 -5.66 13.50
CA TYR A 210 8.95 -6.36 12.50
C TYR A 210 7.98 -7.37 13.12
N GLU A 211 8.46 -8.18 14.06
CA GLU A 211 7.68 -9.23 14.71
C GLU A 211 6.48 -8.66 15.45
N LYS A 212 6.71 -7.69 16.35
CA LYS A 212 5.63 -7.05 17.12
C LYS A 212 4.65 -6.29 16.22
N THR A 213 5.16 -5.63 15.16
CA THR A 213 4.28 -4.95 14.18
C THR A 213 3.36 -5.96 13.49
N LYS A 214 3.86 -7.15 13.11
CA LYS A 214 3.05 -8.23 12.54
C LYS A 214 1.99 -8.73 13.53
N GLU A 215 2.37 -9.01 14.78
CA GLU A 215 1.43 -9.42 15.82
C GLU A 215 0.29 -8.41 15.99
N LEU A 216 0.63 -7.12 16.09
CA LEU A 216 -0.35 -6.05 16.20
C LEU A 216 -1.30 -5.96 15.00
N LEU A 217 -0.81 -6.25 13.78
CA LEU A 217 -1.66 -6.33 12.59
C LEU A 217 -2.61 -7.54 12.64
N ILE A 218 -2.19 -8.66 13.22
CA ILE A 218 -3.00 -9.87 13.41
C ILE A 218 -4.06 -9.67 14.51
N GLU A 219 -3.67 -9.09 15.65
CA GLU A 219 -4.52 -8.85 16.82
C GLU A 219 -5.67 -7.86 16.55
N LYS A 220 -5.52 -6.99 15.55
CA LYS A 220 -6.60 -6.14 15.04
C LYS A 220 -7.64 -7.02 14.32
N ASN A 221 -8.48 -7.67 15.11
CA ASN A 221 -9.45 -8.70 14.70
C ASN A 221 -10.33 -8.29 13.51
N ILE A 222 -10.61 -9.28 12.66
CA ILE A 222 -11.61 -9.32 11.58
C ILE A 222 -13.03 -8.91 12.05
N ASN A 223 -13.30 -8.80 13.35
CA ASN A 223 -14.55 -8.29 13.90
C ASN A 223 -14.88 -6.84 13.49
N SER A 224 -13.93 -6.13 12.88
CA SER A 224 -14.14 -4.85 12.22
C SER A 224 -14.47 -4.95 10.71
N VAL A 225 -14.69 -6.14 10.18
CA VAL A 225 -15.27 -6.32 8.83
C VAL A 225 -16.78 -6.28 9.00
N SER A 226 -17.37 -5.08 9.08
CA SER A 226 -18.80 -4.89 9.22
C SER A 226 -19.58 -5.59 8.10
N ARG A 227 -20.61 -6.30 8.52
CA ARG A 227 -21.65 -6.87 7.65
C ARG A 227 -22.37 -5.80 6.83
#